data_dd7008bfd2e72c4f476d1731b979952c
#
_entry.id   dd7008bfd2e72c4f476d1731b979952c
#
_cell.length_a   1.000
_cell.length_b   1.000
_cell.length_c   1.000
_cell.angle_alpha   90.00
_cell.angle_beta   90.00
_cell.angle_gamma   90.00
#
_symmetry.space_group_name_H-M   'P 1'
#
loop_
_entity.id
_entity.type
_entity.pdbx_description
1 polymer ?
#
loop_
_entity_poly.entity_id
_entity_poly.type
_entity_poly.pdbx_seq_one_letter_code
_entity_poly.pdbx_strand_id
1 'polypeptide(L)'
;MDKLNICFVSLTFAPDAQDGAAKFFTGIYNYFKNQGHNVKVITGKWNKEILDPDILQIEIIRRRFFWFPQFNLHTIKYLMKNEFDIIHGNSPKGVLPIILANKKQFISTIHDLGPFETTFTRIPIEKLLIKYAVNKSTYITTCSEFIRREIKYYIPKVAINKIFNLYSAIEDKYKPLPKEAQKLKEELNIRGPILLYIGRIAKYKGVSDIIKAYQIAKKEIPELNLVMGGKPDFYMENTYQEWKQKYKDIYFAGFISEKEIPAYYSMGDIFVTYSYASEGFGLTPIEAIACGTPVICSSMVAYREVLKDHAILVPPRKPKQLAEEIINLLKNDSKRQMLIEKAQEFVKRYTWDEVGKKLEVLYQKFINNK
;
A
#
# COMPACT_ATOMS: atom_id res chain seq x y z
N MET A 1 -21.40 17.43 10.23
CA MET A 1 -21.98 16.69 9.08
C MET A 1 -23.12 15.84 9.61
N ASP A 2 -24.27 15.82 8.91
CA ASP A 2 -25.38 14.94 9.32
C ASP A 2 -24.95 13.48 9.26
N LYS A 3 -25.62 12.64 10.06
CA LYS A 3 -25.33 11.21 10.09
C LYS A 3 -25.68 10.56 8.75
N LEU A 4 -24.69 10.00 8.06
CA LEU A 4 -24.82 9.37 6.76
C LEU A 4 -24.92 7.83 6.85
N ASN A 5 -25.61 7.23 5.88
CA ASN A 5 -25.57 5.80 5.58
C ASN A 5 -24.55 5.55 4.46
N ILE A 6 -23.41 4.97 4.80
CA ILE A 6 -22.28 4.76 3.89
C ILE A 6 -22.12 3.26 3.62
N CYS A 7 -21.96 2.88 2.36
CA CYS A 7 -21.62 1.52 1.97
C CYS A 7 -20.26 1.48 1.28
N PHE A 8 -19.31 0.75 1.86
CA PHE A 8 -18.04 0.41 1.24
C PHE A 8 -18.10 -0.94 0.57
N VAL A 9 -17.70 -1.01 -0.69
CA VAL A 9 -17.62 -2.26 -1.45
C VAL A 9 -16.16 -2.52 -1.79
N SER A 10 -15.56 -3.50 -1.13
CA SER A 10 -14.15 -3.85 -1.27
C SER A 10 -13.96 -5.35 -1.34
N LEU A 11 -13.31 -5.86 -2.37
CA LEU A 11 -13.05 -7.30 -2.47
C LEU A 11 -12.13 -7.82 -1.36
N THR A 12 -11.22 -6.98 -0.85
CA THR A 12 -10.31 -7.26 0.25
C THR A 12 -10.48 -6.24 1.36
N PHE A 13 -10.40 -6.67 2.62
CA PHE A 13 -10.56 -5.82 3.79
C PHE A 13 -9.71 -6.37 4.96
N ALA A 14 -9.08 -5.49 5.74
CA ALA A 14 -8.31 -5.93 6.89
C ALA A 14 -9.24 -6.29 8.08
N PRO A 15 -8.88 -7.24 8.95
CA PRO A 15 -7.60 -7.95 9.00
C PRO A 15 -7.53 -9.23 8.13
N ASP A 16 -8.57 -9.54 7.36
CA ASP A 16 -8.62 -10.75 6.52
C ASP A 16 -7.63 -10.67 5.33
N ALA A 17 -7.47 -9.49 4.75
CA ALA A 17 -6.46 -9.16 3.75
C ALA A 17 -5.67 -7.93 4.18
N GLN A 18 -4.36 -7.89 3.86
CA GLN A 18 -3.43 -6.88 4.37
C GLN A 18 -2.68 -6.14 3.23
N ASP A 19 -3.27 -6.10 2.05
CA ASP A 19 -2.76 -5.24 0.98
C ASP A 19 -3.08 -3.76 1.23
N GLY A 20 -2.38 -2.85 0.56
CA GLY A 20 -2.55 -1.41 0.75
C GLY A 20 -3.96 -0.90 0.49
N ALA A 21 -4.69 -1.52 -0.45
CA ALA A 21 -6.07 -1.15 -0.76
C ALA A 21 -7.03 -1.58 0.36
N ALA A 22 -6.83 -2.79 0.93
CA ALA A 22 -7.58 -3.27 2.08
C ALA A 22 -7.35 -2.37 3.31
N LYS A 23 -6.09 -2.04 3.61
CA LYS A 23 -5.73 -1.13 4.72
C LYS A 23 -6.38 0.25 4.53
N PHE A 24 -6.39 0.79 3.31
CA PHE A 24 -7.01 2.08 3.03
C PHE A 24 -8.51 2.06 3.35
N PHE A 25 -9.24 1.06 2.89
CA PHE A 25 -10.68 0.97 3.16
C PHE A 25 -10.99 0.66 4.63
N THR A 26 -10.16 -0.08 5.32
CA THR A 26 -10.28 -0.28 6.77
C THR A 26 -10.05 1.02 7.54
N GLY A 27 -9.06 1.82 7.15
CA GLY A 27 -8.79 3.10 7.78
C GLY A 27 -9.94 4.08 7.64
N ILE A 28 -10.48 4.26 6.43
CA ILE A 28 -11.64 5.15 6.23
C ILE A 28 -12.92 4.60 6.88
N TYR A 29 -13.12 3.28 6.93
CA TYR A 29 -14.20 2.66 7.68
C TYR A 29 -14.14 3.05 9.16
N ASN A 30 -13.00 2.84 9.80
CA ASN A 30 -12.80 3.19 11.20
C ASN A 30 -13.02 4.70 11.44
N TYR A 31 -12.51 5.55 10.56
CA TYR A 31 -12.71 6.99 10.66
C TYR A 31 -14.19 7.35 10.67
N PHE A 32 -14.96 6.95 9.64
CA PHE A 32 -16.38 7.32 9.55
C PHE A 32 -17.24 6.67 10.65
N LYS A 33 -16.90 5.47 11.08
CA LYS A 33 -17.57 4.82 12.21
C LYS A 33 -17.33 5.60 13.52
N ASN A 34 -16.11 6.07 13.75
CA ASN A 34 -15.76 6.90 14.91
C ASN A 34 -16.42 8.29 14.87
N GLN A 35 -16.69 8.84 13.69
CA GLN A 35 -17.47 10.07 13.52
C GLN A 35 -18.99 9.86 13.71
N GLY A 36 -19.44 8.64 14.02
CA GLY A 36 -20.84 8.33 14.33
C GLY A 36 -21.73 8.07 13.11
N HIS A 37 -21.15 7.92 11.92
CA HIS A 37 -21.89 7.54 10.71
C HIS A 37 -22.32 6.07 10.76
N ASN A 38 -23.38 5.74 10.01
CA ASN A 38 -23.80 4.36 9.79
C ASN A 38 -23.02 3.79 8.60
N VAL A 39 -22.02 2.95 8.88
CA VAL A 39 -21.12 2.44 7.83
C VAL A 39 -21.29 0.94 7.68
N LYS A 40 -21.56 0.48 6.47
CA LYS A 40 -21.58 -0.94 6.10
C LYS A 40 -20.45 -1.25 5.12
N VAL A 41 -19.84 -2.42 5.28
CA VAL A 41 -18.80 -2.93 4.38
C VAL A 41 -19.28 -4.23 3.75
N ILE A 42 -19.09 -4.37 2.44
CA ILE A 42 -19.27 -5.63 1.72
C ILE A 42 -17.91 -6.07 1.23
N THR A 43 -17.43 -7.23 1.68
CA THR A 43 -16.10 -7.75 1.35
C THR A 43 -16.11 -9.27 1.13
N GLY A 44 -15.04 -9.78 0.51
CA GLY A 44 -14.81 -11.23 0.41
C GLY A 44 -14.21 -11.79 1.70
N LYS A 45 -14.53 -13.02 2.05
CA LYS A 45 -13.89 -13.78 3.14
C LYS A 45 -12.78 -14.66 2.54
N TRP A 46 -11.53 -14.29 2.80
CA TRP A 46 -10.35 -14.95 2.22
C TRP A 46 -9.69 -15.94 3.17
N ASN A 47 -9.48 -15.55 4.42
CA ASN A 47 -8.72 -16.34 5.40
C ASN A 47 -9.36 -16.34 6.78
N LYS A 48 -9.90 -15.21 7.22
CA LYS A 48 -10.39 -15.00 8.58
C LYS A 48 -11.79 -14.43 8.58
N GLU A 49 -12.56 -14.78 9.58
CA GLU A 49 -13.79 -14.11 9.92
C GLU A 49 -13.52 -12.77 10.61
N ILE A 50 -14.28 -11.75 10.24
CA ILE A 50 -14.25 -10.44 10.86
C ILE A 50 -15.51 -10.34 11.73
N LEU A 51 -15.31 -10.27 13.03
CA LEU A 51 -16.39 -10.20 14.01
C LEU A 51 -16.88 -8.75 14.20
N ASP A 52 -17.44 -8.18 13.13
CA ASP A 52 -18.06 -6.85 13.14
C ASP A 52 -19.40 -6.95 12.39
N PRO A 53 -20.56 -6.66 13.04
CA PRO A 53 -21.88 -6.79 12.43
C PRO A 53 -22.13 -5.81 11.27
N ASP A 54 -21.28 -4.82 11.13
CA ASP A 54 -21.32 -3.86 10.03
C ASP A 54 -20.54 -4.32 8.79
N ILE A 55 -19.85 -5.47 8.89
CA ILE A 55 -19.04 -6.03 7.80
C ILE A 55 -19.66 -7.31 7.29
N LEU A 56 -20.26 -7.23 6.10
CA LEU A 56 -20.79 -8.39 5.39
C LEU A 56 -19.66 -9.08 4.60
N GLN A 57 -19.18 -10.19 5.13
CA GLN A 57 -18.22 -11.05 4.42
C GLN A 57 -18.95 -12.06 3.53
N ILE A 58 -18.57 -12.10 2.26
CA ILE A 58 -19.06 -13.06 1.27
C ILE A 58 -18.04 -14.18 1.14
N GLU A 59 -18.43 -15.42 1.39
CA GLU A 59 -17.58 -16.60 1.20
C GLU A 59 -17.04 -16.64 -0.22
N ILE A 60 -15.72 -16.83 -0.37
CA ILE A 60 -15.04 -16.84 -1.65
C ILE A 60 -14.66 -18.27 -2.04
N ILE A 61 -15.25 -18.77 -3.13
CA ILE A 61 -14.84 -20.04 -3.72
C ILE A 61 -13.51 -19.84 -4.42
N ARG A 62 -12.40 -20.36 -3.85
CA ARG A 62 -11.01 -20.20 -4.33
C ARG A 62 -10.71 -21.01 -5.60
N ARG A 63 -11.70 -21.29 -6.44
CA ARG A 63 -11.49 -21.90 -7.75
C ARG A 63 -11.34 -20.80 -8.80
N ARG A 64 -10.35 -20.95 -9.69
CA ARG A 64 -10.06 -20.02 -10.78
C ARG A 64 -11.35 -19.65 -11.51
N PHE A 65 -11.67 -18.33 -11.60
CA PHE A 65 -12.86 -17.73 -12.20
C PHE A 65 -14.18 -17.75 -11.41
N PHE A 66 -14.37 -18.57 -10.36
CA PHE A 66 -15.66 -18.61 -9.64
C PHE A 66 -15.80 -17.57 -8.51
N TRP A 67 -14.69 -17.13 -7.92
CA TRP A 67 -14.71 -16.17 -6.81
C TRP A 67 -15.28 -14.81 -7.19
N PHE A 68 -15.05 -14.37 -8.42
CA PHE A 68 -15.45 -13.05 -8.88
C PHE A 68 -16.95 -12.95 -9.20
N PRO A 69 -17.58 -13.87 -9.95
CA PRO A 69 -19.04 -13.93 -10.10
C PRO A 69 -19.77 -14.04 -8.78
N GLN A 70 -19.31 -14.86 -7.85
CA GLN A 70 -19.95 -15.04 -6.55
C GLN A 70 -19.99 -13.75 -5.74
N PHE A 71 -18.84 -13.06 -5.60
CA PHE A 71 -18.77 -11.77 -4.93
C PHE A 71 -19.73 -10.76 -5.55
N ASN A 72 -19.70 -10.65 -6.89
CA ASN A 72 -20.58 -9.73 -7.60
C ASN A 72 -22.06 -10.01 -7.36
N LEU A 73 -22.50 -11.27 -7.49
CA LEU A 73 -23.92 -11.63 -7.34
C LEU A 73 -24.45 -11.28 -5.94
N HIS A 74 -23.72 -11.60 -4.88
CA HIS A 74 -24.14 -11.29 -3.52
C HIS A 74 -24.13 -9.78 -3.25
N THR A 75 -23.11 -9.07 -3.73
CA THR A 75 -23.02 -7.61 -3.60
C THR A 75 -24.17 -6.92 -4.35
N ILE A 76 -24.48 -7.35 -5.58
CA ILE A 76 -25.60 -6.83 -6.37
C ILE A 76 -26.92 -7.02 -5.61
N LYS A 77 -27.22 -8.25 -5.14
CA LYS A 77 -28.45 -8.54 -4.39
C LYS A 77 -28.57 -7.67 -3.14
N TYR A 78 -27.47 -7.47 -2.42
CA TYR A 78 -27.46 -6.62 -1.22
C TYR A 78 -27.73 -5.15 -1.57
N LEU A 79 -27.02 -4.59 -2.57
CA LEU A 79 -27.19 -3.21 -3.00
C LEU A 79 -28.58 -2.94 -3.59
N MET A 80 -29.22 -3.90 -4.24
CA MET A 80 -30.59 -3.74 -4.75
C MET A 80 -31.64 -3.65 -3.63
N LYS A 81 -31.37 -4.24 -2.46
CA LYS A 81 -32.30 -4.29 -1.32
C LYS A 81 -32.09 -3.15 -0.31
N ASN A 82 -30.97 -2.45 -0.40
CA ASN A 82 -30.59 -1.44 0.58
C ASN A 82 -30.23 -0.12 -0.12
N GLU A 83 -30.63 0.98 0.51
CA GLU A 83 -30.30 2.33 0.05
C GLU A 83 -29.25 2.97 0.94
N PHE A 84 -28.36 3.74 0.31
CA PHE A 84 -27.24 4.43 0.97
C PHE A 84 -27.11 5.86 0.45
N ASP A 85 -26.67 6.75 1.32
CA ASP A 85 -26.33 8.12 0.94
C ASP A 85 -25.06 8.14 0.10
N ILE A 86 -24.09 7.31 0.48
CA ILE A 86 -22.81 7.14 -0.21
C ILE A 86 -22.58 5.65 -0.50
N ILE A 87 -22.22 5.33 -1.74
CA ILE A 87 -21.65 4.05 -2.13
C ILE A 87 -20.25 4.30 -2.65
N HIS A 88 -19.23 3.68 -2.02
CA HIS A 88 -17.83 3.87 -2.38
C HIS A 88 -17.15 2.53 -2.65
N GLY A 89 -16.74 2.32 -3.90
CA GLY A 89 -16.12 1.08 -4.36
C GLY A 89 -14.59 1.14 -4.32
N ASN A 90 -13.99 0.11 -3.77
CA ASN A 90 -12.54 -0.08 -3.72
C ASN A 90 -12.04 -0.79 -4.96
N SER A 91 -11.21 -0.15 -5.76
CA SER A 91 -10.64 -0.69 -7.00
C SER A 91 -11.71 -1.11 -8.03
N PRO A 92 -11.37 -1.38 -9.28
CA PRO A 92 -12.35 -1.76 -10.29
C PRO A 92 -13.17 -3.00 -9.93
N LYS A 93 -12.59 -3.91 -9.14
CA LYS A 93 -13.25 -5.15 -8.70
C LYS A 93 -14.36 -4.91 -7.68
N GLY A 94 -14.21 -3.92 -6.80
CA GLY A 94 -15.28 -3.47 -5.89
C GLY A 94 -16.32 -2.58 -6.57
N VAL A 95 -15.93 -1.88 -7.64
CA VAL A 95 -16.81 -0.98 -8.39
C VAL A 95 -17.76 -1.73 -9.35
N LEU A 96 -17.32 -2.83 -9.95
CA LEU A 96 -18.10 -3.56 -10.93
C LEU A 96 -19.50 -3.97 -10.41
N PRO A 97 -19.65 -4.58 -9.22
CA PRO A 97 -20.98 -4.96 -8.72
C PRO A 97 -21.87 -3.74 -8.43
N ILE A 98 -21.32 -2.58 -8.13
CA ILE A 98 -22.09 -1.33 -7.95
C ILE A 98 -22.72 -0.91 -9.27
N ILE A 99 -21.95 -0.96 -10.35
CA ILE A 99 -22.43 -0.64 -11.70
C ILE A 99 -23.49 -1.65 -12.14
N LEU A 100 -23.25 -2.96 -11.90
CA LEU A 100 -24.18 -4.04 -12.26
C LEU A 100 -25.48 -4.01 -11.43
N ALA A 101 -25.44 -3.46 -10.21
CA ALA A 101 -26.63 -3.17 -9.40
C ALA A 101 -27.40 -1.93 -9.88
N ASN A 102 -27.01 -1.34 -11.02
CA ASN A 102 -27.58 -0.13 -11.63
C ASN A 102 -27.59 1.09 -10.70
N LYS A 103 -26.63 1.18 -9.75
CA LYS A 103 -26.46 2.38 -8.95
C LYS A 103 -25.78 3.45 -9.81
N LYS A 104 -26.52 4.54 -10.11
CA LYS A 104 -26.07 5.58 -11.07
C LYS A 104 -25.02 6.53 -10.51
N GLN A 105 -25.05 6.74 -9.20
CA GLN A 105 -24.14 7.66 -8.50
C GLN A 105 -23.35 6.90 -7.44
N PHE A 106 -22.04 6.91 -7.56
CA PHE A 106 -21.10 6.28 -6.63
C PHE A 106 -19.70 6.87 -6.77
N ILE A 107 -18.88 6.62 -5.78
CA ILE A 107 -17.46 7.02 -5.74
C ILE A 107 -16.60 5.76 -5.92
N SER A 108 -15.46 5.89 -6.57
CA SER A 108 -14.47 4.82 -6.67
C SER A 108 -13.08 5.28 -6.22
N THR A 109 -12.33 4.40 -5.56
CA THR A 109 -10.89 4.60 -5.32
C THR A 109 -10.08 3.77 -6.31
N ILE A 110 -9.10 4.41 -6.96
CA ILE A 110 -8.11 3.76 -7.82
C ILE A 110 -6.74 3.91 -7.16
N HIS A 111 -6.13 2.79 -6.77
CA HIS A 111 -4.84 2.78 -6.05
C HIS A 111 -3.63 2.70 -6.96
N ASP A 112 -3.75 2.00 -8.08
CA ASP A 112 -2.69 1.84 -9.06
C ASP A 112 -3.24 1.61 -10.47
N LEU A 113 -2.38 1.75 -11.44
CA LEU A 113 -2.64 1.47 -12.87
C LEU A 113 -1.68 0.41 -13.42
N GLY A 114 -1.21 -0.48 -12.56
CA GLY A 114 -0.28 -1.56 -12.92
C GLY A 114 -0.61 -2.31 -14.21
N PRO A 115 -1.88 -2.64 -14.52
CA PRO A 115 -2.25 -3.23 -15.79
C PRO A 115 -1.87 -2.40 -17.03
N PHE A 116 -1.74 -1.07 -16.92
CA PHE A 116 -1.30 -0.20 -18.01
C PHE A 116 0.21 -0.07 -18.09
N GLU A 117 0.90 -0.13 -16.95
CA GLU A 117 2.35 0.07 -16.85
C GLU A 117 3.15 -1.19 -17.22
N THR A 118 2.57 -2.38 -16.97
CA THR A 118 3.28 -3.64 -17.16
C THR A 118 2.71 -4.43 -18.32
N THR A 119 3.60 -4.90 -19.20
CA THR A 119 3.28 -5.85 -20.28
C THR A 119 2.95 -7.25 -19.75
N PHE A 120 3.09 -7.49 -18.44
CA PHE A 120 2.85 -8.78 -17.79
C PHE A 120 1.38 -9.16 -17.66
N THR A 121 0.47 -8.20 -17.71
CA THR A 121 -0.97 -8.51 -17.75
C THR A 121 -1.39 -8.87 -19.16
N ARG A 122 -1.30 -10.15 -19.49
CA ARG A 122 -1.81 -10.72 -20.75
C ARG A 122 -3.33 -10.61 -20.91
N ILE A 123 -4.04 -10.03 -19.94
CA ILE A 123 -5.49 -10.01 -19.90
C ILE A 123 -5.97 -8.56 -20.11
N PRO A 124 -6.43 -8.20 -21.32
CA PRO A 124 -6.95 -6.86 -21.62
C PRO A 124 -8.17 -6.50 -20.76
N ILE A 125 -8.80 -7.50 -20.11
CA ILE A 125 -10.00 -7.32 -19.27
C ILE A 125 -9.78 -6.41 -18.07
N GLU A 126 -8.59 -6.44 -17.43
CA GLU A 126 -8.31 -5.55 -16.28
C GLU A 126 -8.22 -4.07 -16.72
N LYS A 127 -7.61 -3.80 -17.88
CA LYS A 127 -7.60 -2.46 -18.47
C LYS A 127 -9.00 -1.97 -18.79
N LEU A 128 -9.86 -2.87 -19.33
CA LEU A 128 -11.25 -2.55 -19.63
C LEU A 128 -12.04 -2.28 -18.35
N LEU A 129 -11.86 -3.08 -17.30
CA LEU A 129 -12.51 -2.88 -16.01
C LEU A 129 -12.13 -1.53 -15.38
N ILE A 130 -10.84 -1.16 -15.42
CA ILE A 130 -10.39 0.15 -14.93
C ILE A 130 -11.06 1.27 -15.74
N LYS A 131 -11.00 1.21 -17.08
CA LYS A 131 -11.66 2.21 -17.93
C LYS A 131 -13.15 2.30 -17.67
N TYR A 132 -13.81 1.16 -17.49
CA TYR A 132 -15.24 1.10 -17.23
C TYR A 132 -15.60 1.71 -15.86
N ALA A 133 -14.87 1.33 -14.81
CA ALA A 133 -15.04 1.87 -13.47
C ALA A 133 -14.84 3.40 -13.47
N VAL A 134 -13.73 3.90 -14.03
CA VAL A 134 -13.40 5.33 -14.11
C VAL A 134 -14.47 6.13 -14.85
N ASN A 135 -14.94 5.63 -16.00
CA ASN A 135 -15.93 6.34 -16.80
C ASN A 135 -17.33 6.39 -16.15
N LYS A 136 -17.69 5.35 -15.39
CA LYS A 136 -19.01 5.24 -14.73
C LYS A 136 -19.09 5.92 -13.37
N SER A 137 -17.97 6.13 -12.70
CA SER A 137 -17.92 6.78 -11.38
C SER A 137 -18.34 8.24 -11.46
N THR A 138 -19.13 8.69 -10.48
CA THR A 138 -19.46 10.12 -10.29
C THR A 138 -18.21 10.89 -9.89
N TYR A 139 -17.50 10.39 -8.87
CA TYR A 139 -16.20 10.87 -8.45
C TYR A 139 -15.21 9.73 -8.30
N ILE A 140 -13.93 10.05 -8.43
CA ILE A 140 -12.82 9.10 -8.33
C ILE A 140 -11.85 9.65 -7.29
N THR A 141 -11.40 8.80 -6.39
CA THR A 141 -10.33 9.13 -5.46
C THR A 141 -9.06 8.36 -5.80
N THR A 142 -7.92 8.96 -5.52
CA THR A 142 -6.60 8.37 -5.76
C THR A 142 -5.71 8.54 -4.54
N CYS A 143 -4.71 7.67 -4.42
CA CYS A 143 -3.75 7.72 -3.32
C CYS A 143 -2.55 8.64 -3.59
N SER A 144 -2.43 9.21 -4.80
CA SER A 144 -1.37 10.15 -5.17
C SER A 144 -1.78 11.02 -6.36
N GLU A 145 -1.13 12.15 -6.51
CA GLU A 145 -1.30 13.01 -7.69
C GLU A 145 -0.72 12.32 -8.94
N PHE A 146 0.29 11.46 -8.76
CA PHE A 146 0.81 10.62 -9.83
C PHE A 146 -0.31 9.75 -10.42
N ILE A 147 -1.05 8.97 -9.60
CA ILE A 147 -2.16 8.13 -10.09
C ILE A 147 -3.27 9.00 -10.73
N ARG A 148 -3.56 10.17 -10.18
CA ARG A 148 -4.51 11.11 -10.77
C ARG A 148 -4.13 11.52 -12.21
N ARG A 149 -2.84 11.82 -12.44
CA ARG A 149 -2.30 12.16 -13.77
C ARG A 149 -2.30 10.95 -14.70
N GLU A 150 -1.92 9.80 -14.22
CA GLU A 150 -1.92 8.53 -14.98
C GLU A 150 -3.33 8.15 -15.45
N ILE A 151 -4.36 8.30 -14.60
CA ILE A 151 -5.76 8.11 -15.02
C ILE A 151 -6.08 9.02 -16.19
N LYS A 152 -5.72 10.31 -16.11
CA LYS A 152 -5.97 11.27 -17.19
C LYS A 152 -5.19 10.93 -18.46
N TYR A 153 -3.98 10.40 -18.33
CA TYR A 153 -3.14 9.99 -19.46
C TYR A 153 -3.73 8.77 -20.19
N TYR A 154 -4.09 7.70 -19.45
CA TYR A 154 -4.60 6.45 -20.03
C TYR A 154 -6.09 6.52 -20.40
N ILE A 155 -6.84 7.42 -19.78
CA ILE A 155 -8.28 7.62 -19.98
C ILE A 155 -8.57 9.12 -20.22
N PRO A 156 -8.15 9.66 -21.38
CA PRO A 156 -8.17 11.12 -21.62
C PRO A 156 -9.57 11.74 -21.58
N LYS A 157 -10.63 10.96 -21.83
CA LYS A 157 -12.03 11.43 -21.81
C LYS A 157 -12.56 11.72 -20.40
N VAL A 158 -11.91 11.22 -19.33
CA VAL A 158 -12.36 11.51 -17.96
C VAL A 158 -12.11 12.97 -17.61
N ALA A 159 -13.09 13.62 -17.01
CA ALA A 159 -12.96 15.01 -16.55
C ALA A 159 -12.07 15.07 -15.30
N ILE A 160 -11.03 15.88 -15.33
CA ILE A 160 -10.03 15.96 -14.22
C ILE A 160 -10.66 16.44 -12.90
N ASN A 161 -11.71 17.25 -12.94
CA ASN A 161 -12.45 17.71 -11.78
C ASN A 161 -13.30 16.63 -11.09
N LYS A 162 -13.40 15.43 -11.67
CA LYS A 162 -13.98 14.24 -11.04
C LYS A 162 -12.96 13.45 -10.20
N ILE A 163 -11.66 13.72 -10.34
CA ILE A 163 -10.59 12.96 -9.72
C ILE A 163 -9.98 13.75 -8.58
N PHE A 164 -10.05 13.20 -7.37
CA PHE A 164 -9.60 13.81 -6.12
C PHE A 164 -8.46 13.00 -5.53
N ASN A 165 -7.33 13.64 -5.28
CA ASN A 165 -6.24 13.02 -4.58
C ASN A 165 -6.43 13.15 -3.06
N LEU A 166 -6.48 12.01 -2.37
CA LEU A 166 -6.62 11.94 -0.91
C LEU A 166 -5.28 11.73 -0.22
N TYR A 167 -4.30 11.16 -0.94
CA TYR A 167 -3.17 10.45 -0.38
C TYR A 167 -3.62 9.20 0.41
N SER A 168 -2.68 8.52 1.06
CA SER A 168 -2.98 7.44 1.99
C SER A 168 -2.51 7.83 3.38
N ALA A 169 -2.88 7.04 4.38
CA ALA A 169 -2.45 7.22 5.75
C ALA A 169 -1.80 5.94 6.28
N ILE A 170 -1.08 6.07 7.38
CA ILE A 170 -0.54 4.97 8.14
C ILE A 170 -1.27 4.83 9.48
N GLU A 171 -1.20 3.63 10.06
CA GLU A 171 -1.79 3.35 11.36
C GLU A 171 -0.91 3.90 12.49
N ASP A 172 -1.51 4.30 13.62
CA ASP A 172 -0.83 4.88 14.79
C ASP A 172 0.18 3.93 15.47
N LYS A 173 0.11 2.63 15.13
CA LYS A 173 1.10 1.64 15.59
C LYS A 173 2.50 1.87 15.03
N TYR A 174 2.62 2.58 13.89
CA TYR A 174 3.91 2.91 13.28
C TYR A 174 4.54 4.10 14.01
N LYS A 175 5.38 3.79 14.98
CA LYS A 175 6.15 4.72 15.81
C LYS A 175 7.45 4.05 16.24
N PRO A 176 8.47 4.81 16.68
CA PRO A 176 9.70 4.24 17.18
C PRO A 176 9.46 3.30 18.37
N LEU A 177 10.00 2.08 18.28
CA LEU A 177 9.91 1.01 19.29
C LEU A 177 11.32 0.51 19.66
N PRO A 178 12.17 1.33 20.31
CA PRO A 178 13.59 0.99 20.53
C PRO A 178 13.80 -0.24 21.40
N LYS A 179 12.95 -0.48 22.40
CA LYS A 179 13.05 -1.66 23.28
C LYS A 179 12.72 -2.95 22.53
N GLU A 180 11.63 -2.97 21.77
CA GLU A 180 11.20 -4.09 20.95
C GLU A 180 12.21 -4.36 19.83
N ALA A 181 12.75 -3.30 19.23
CA ALA A 181 13.80 -3.40 18.22
C ALA A 181 15.09 -4.04 18.76
N GLN A 182 15.53 -3.61 19.95
CA GLN A 182 16.71 -4.19 20.59
C GLN A 182 16.52 -5.66 20.94
N LYS A 183 15.36 -6.01 21.52
CA LYS A 183 15.01 -7.40 21.82
C LYS A 183 15.01 -8.25 20.54
N LEU A 184 14.44 -7.73 19.46
CA LEU A 184 14.39 -8.42 18.15
C LEU A 184 15.80 -8.64 17.59
N LYS A 185 16.71 -7.64 17.67
CA LYS A 185 18.12 -7.80 17.27
C LYS A 185 18.81 -8.94 18.04
N GLU A 186 18.56 -9.03 19.35
CA GLU A 186 19.11 -10.08 20.20
C GLU A 186 18.55 -11.47 19.85
N GLU A 187 17.23 -11.59 19.68
CA GLU A 187 16.56 -12.83 19.27
C GLU A 187 17.06 -13.35 17.91
N LEU A 188 17.32 -12.44 16.98
CA LEU A 188 17.86 -12.75 15.65
C LEU A 188 19.39 -12.93 15.64
N ASN A 189 20.06 -12.69 16.78
CA ASN A 189 21.53 -12.72 16.91
C ASN A 189 22.22 -11.84 15.85
N ILE A 190 21.65 -10.68 15.54
CA ILE A 190 22.20 -9.74 14.55
C ILE A 190 23.09 -8.73 15.27
N ARG A 191 24.34 -8.63 14.84
CA ARG A 191 25.31 -7.60 15.30
C ARG A 191 25.67 -6.71 14.14
N GLY A 192 25.91 -5.41 14.43
CA GLY A 192 26.23 -4.41 13.40
C GLY A 192 24.99 -3.78 12.74
N PRO A 193 25.22 -2.91 11.74
CA PRO A 193 24.16 -2.17 11.07
C PRO A 193 23.25 -3.07 10.23
N ILE A 194 21.99 -2.66 10.10
CA ILE A 194 20.93 -3.42 9.40
C ILE A 194 20.40 -2.61 8.23
N LEU A 195 20.58 -3.14 7.02
CA LEU A 195 19.80 -2.77 5.85
C LEU A 195 18.51 -3.60 5.86
N LEU A 196 17.37 -2.93 5.92
CA LEU A 196 16.07 -3.59 6.05
C LEU A 196 15.24 -3.45 4.77
N TYR A 197 14.70 -4.54 4.28
CA TYR A 197 13.64 -4.57 3.26
C TYR A 197 12.40 -5.24 3.81
N ILE A 198 11.24 -4.60 3.69
CA ILE A 198 9.93 -5.22 3.99
C ILE A 198 9.00 -4.95 2.81
N GLY A 199 8.47 -6.03 2.23
CA GLY A 199 7.53 -5.94 1.13
C GLY A 199 7.39 -7.25 0.36
N ARG A 200 6.45 -7.27 -0.59
CA ARG A 200 6.31 -8.42 -1.49
C ARG A 200 7.60 -8.64 -2.26
N ILE A 201 8.08 -9.86 -2.29
CA ILE A 201 9.23 -10.24 -3.11
C ILE A 201 8.73 -10.51 -4.54
N ALA A 202 8.78 -9.45 -5.36
CA ALA A 202 8.34 -9.45 -6.73
C ALA A 202 9.41 -8.82 -7.63
N LYS A 203 9.45 -9.21 -8.89
CA LYS A 203 10.47 -8.73 -9.83
C LYS A 203 10.54 -7.20 -9.90
N TYR A 204 9.37 -6.55 -10.00
CA TYR A 204 9.29 -5.09 -10.12
C TYR A 204 9.68 -4.34 -8.84
N LYS A 205 9.75 -5.01 -7.68
CA LYS A 205 10.22 -4.44 -6.40
C LYS A 205 11.75 -4.29 -6.33
N GLY A 206 12.48 -4.72 -7.36
CA GLY A 206 13.92 -4.53 -7.47
C GLY A 206 14.76 -5.25 -6.42
N VAL A 207 14.22 -6.32 -5.82
CA VAL A 207 14.87 -7.06 -4.72
C VAL A 207 16.23 -7.62 -5.12
N SER A 208 16.37 -8.08 -6.37
CA SER A 208 17.67 -8.53 -6.89
C SER A 208 18.73 -7.42 -6.89
N ASP A 209 18.33 -6.17 -7.13
CA ASP A 209 19.26 -5.04 -7.15
C ASP A 209 19.60 -4.61 -5.71
N ILE A 210 18.67 -4.76 -4.76
CA ILE A 210 18.96 -4.58 -3.31
C ILE A 210 20.00 -5.59 -2.85
N ILE A 211 19.87 -6.87 -3.20
CA ILE A 211 20.87 -7.90 -2.86
C ILE A 211 22.24 -7.57 -3.46
N LYS A 212 22.29 -7.15 -4.74
CA LYS A 212 23.55 -6.72 -5.37
C LYS A 212 24.18 -5.51 -4.69
N ALA A 213 23.36 -4.53 -4.34
CA ALA A 213 23.83 -3.33 -3.62
C ALA A 213 24.37 -3.69 -2.22
N TYR A 214 23.66 -4.55 -1.49
CA TYR A 214 24.11 -5.09 -0.21
C TYR A 214 25.48 -5.78 -0.33
N GLN A 215 25.67 -6.64 -1.34
CA GLN A 215 26.94 -7.34 -1.55
C GLN A 215 28.10 -6.40 -1.86
N ILE A 216 27.84 -5.28 -2.54
CA ILE A 216 28.83 -4.24 -2.79
C ILE A 216 29.14 -3.51 -1.47
N ALA A 217 28.09 -3.06 -0.76
CA ALA A 217 28.23 -2.32 0.49
C ALA A 217 28.92 -3.14 1.58
N LYS A 218 28.65 -4.44 1.65
CA LYS A 218 29.28 -5.35 2.63
C LYS A 218 30.80 -5.50 2.49
N LYS A 219 31.36 -5.25 1.30
CA LYS A 219 32.82 -5.24 1.11
C LYS A 219 33.47 -4.05 1.84
N GLU A 220 32.74 -2.94 1.96
CA GLU A 220 33.18 -1.71 2.64
C GLU A 220 32.79 -1.67 4.13
N ILE A 221 31.74 -2.40 4.49
CA ILE A 221 31.16 -2.50 5.84
C ILE A 221 30.91 -3.99 6.12
N PRO A 222 31.93 -4.76 6.53
CA PRO A 222 31.82 -6.22 6.71
C PRO A 222 30.77 -6.67 7.71
N GLU A 223 30.45 -5.85 8.72
CA GLU A 223 29.43 -6.10 9.74
C GLU A 223 28.01 -5.79 9.28
N LEU A 224 27.81 -5.22 8.08
CA LEU A 224 26.49 -4.93 7.54
C LEU A 224 25.65 -6.21 7.39
N ASN A 225 24.40 -6.14 7.82
CA ASN A 225 23.42 -7.21 7.67
C ASN A 225 22.30 -6.78 6.74
N LEU A 226 21.76 -7.71 5.95
CA LEU A 226 20.53 -7.52 5.19
C LEU A 226 19.41 -8.36 5.79
N VAL A 227 18.34 -7.71 6.25
CA VAL A 227 17.12 -8.37 6.71
C VAL A 227 16.03 -8.16 5.66
N MET A 228 15.44 -9.25 5.22
CA MET A 228 14.41 -9.25 4.15
C MET A 228 13.12 -9.87 4.65
N GLY A 229 12.11 -9.03 4.89
CA GLY A 229 10.75 -9.43 5.24
C GLY A 229 9.81 -9.44 4.05
N GLY A 230 8.97 -10.48 3.95
CA GLY A 230 7.95 -10.62 2.93
C GLY A 230 7.92 -12.00 2.27
N LYS A 231 6.82 -12.24 1.56
CA LYS A 231 6.64 -13.47 0.79
C LYS A 231 6.90 -13.22 -0.69
N PRO A 232 7.49 -14.20 -1.41
CA PRO A 232 7.59 -14.15 -2.86
C PRO A 232 6.20 -14.20 -3.50
N ASP A 233 6.07 -13.56 -4.66
CA ASP A 233 4.96 -13.83 -5.55
C ASP A 233 5.21 -15.15 -6.31
N PHE A 234 4.18 -15.62 -7.02
CA PHE A 234 4.24 -16.88 -7.75
C PHE A 234 5.44 -16.97 -8.71
N TYR A 235 5.85 -15.86 -9.31
CA TYR A 235 6.95 -15.84 -10.30
C TYR A 235 8.33 -15.78 -9.64
N MET A 236 8.42 -15.42 -8.37
CA MET A 236 9.68 -15.28 -7.64
C MET A 236 9.94 -16.44 -6.67
N GLU A 237 9.01 -17.38 -6.51
CA GLU A 237 9.11 -18.45 -5.52
C GLU A 237 10.42 -19.24 -5.66
N ASN A 238 10.72 -19.76 -6.83
CA ASN A 238 11.94 -20.54 -7.08
C ASN A 238 13.21 -19.70 -6.84
N THR A 239 13.24 -18.48 -7.38
CA THR A 239 14.36 -17.55 -7.20
C THR A 239 14.59 -17.21 -5.73
N TYR A 240 13.51 -17.06 -4.96
CA TYR A 240 13.60 -16.81 -3.52
C TYR A 240 14.21 -17.98 -2.76
N GLN A 241 13.83 -19.22 -3.10
CA GLN A 241 14.44 -20.41 -2.50
C GLN A 241 15.92 -20.57 -2.87
N GLU A 242 16.28 -20.28 -4.13
CA GLU A 242 17.68 -20.21 -4.58
C GLU A 242 18.48 -19.19 -3.78
N TRP A 243 17.93 -17.99 -3.53
CA TRP A 243 18.60 -16.95 -2.75
C TRP A 243 18.84 -17.40 -1.31
N LYS A 244 17.87 -18.06 -0.67
CA LYS A 244 18.03 -18.61 0.70
C LYS A 244 19.14 -19.66 0.78
N GLN A 245 19.32 -20.44 -0.27
CA GLN A 245 20.43 -21.41 -0.35
C GLN A 245 21.77 -20.74 -0.60
N LYS A 246 21.82 -19.74 -1.49
CA LYS A 246 23.04 -19.07 -1.93
C LYS A 246 23.59 -18.07 -0.92
N TYR A 247 22.73 -17.26 -0.34
CA TYR A 247 23.11 -16.11 0.51
C TYR A 247 22.86 -16.43 1.98
N LYS A 248 23.84 -17.07 2.63
CA LYS A 248 23.76 -17.48 4.04
C LYS A 248 23.91 -16.32 5.03
N ASP A 249 24.41 -15.18 4.55
CA ASP A 249 24.61 -13.94 5.28
C ASP A 249 23.44 -12.96 5.16
N ILE A 250 22.35 -13.34 4.48
CA ILE A 250 21.10 -12.60 4.40
C ILE A 250 20.06 -13.26 5.30
N TYR A 251 19.43 -12.47 6.18
CA TYR A 251 18.35 -12.95 6.99
C TYR A 251 16.99 -12.82 6.26
N PHE A 252 16.44 -13.96 5.87
CA PHE A 252 15.13 -14.04 5.22
C PHE A 252 14.04 -14.29 6.26
N ALA A 253 13.41 -13.21 6.77
CA ALA A 253 12.38 -13.26 7.81
C ALA A 253 11.06 -13.92 7.34
N GLY A 254 10.85 -14.05 6.05
CA GLY A 254 9.57 -14.53 5.53
C GLY A 254 8.42 -13.56 5.82
N PHE A 255 7.25 -14.08 6.12
CA PHE A 255 6.09 -13.25 6.49
C PHE A 255 6.26 -12.68 7.90
N ILE A 256 6.25 -11.36 8.00
CA ILE A 256 6.24 -10.63 9.27
C ILE A 256 4.79 -10.24 9.56
N SER A 257 4.33 -10.51 10.79
CA SER A 257 2.97 -10.16 11.19
C SER A 257 2.81 -8.64 11.34
N GLU A 258 1.61 -8.13 11.13
CA GLU A 258 1.30 -6.69 11.29
C GLU A 258 1.64 -6.13 12.68
N LYS A 259 1.66 -6.99 13.70
CA LYS A 259 2.04 -6.62 15.08
C LYS A 259 3.54 -6.42 15.21
N GLU A 260 4.33 -7.20 14.47
CA GLU A 260 5.79 -7.19 14.57
C GLU A 260 6.44 -6.18 13.62
N ILE A 261 5.77 -5.82 12.51
CA ILE A 261 6.32 -4.90 11.50
C ILE A 261 6.91 -3.61 12.10
N PRO A 262 6.27 -2.90 13.06
CA PRO A 262 6.87 -1.68 13.63
C PRO A 262 8.20 -1.91 14.35
N ALA A 263 8.38 -3.06 15.03
CA ALA A 263 9.65 -3.42 15.65
C ALA A 263 10.74 -3.73 14.61
N TYR A 264 10.36 -4.42 13.52
CA TYR A 264 11.27 -4.62 12.39
C TYR A 264 11.71 -3.31 11.74
N TYR A 265 10.80 -2.36 11.50
CA TYR A 265 11.19 -1.06 11.00
C TYR A 265 12.15 -0.37 11.98
N SER A 266 11.79 -0.32 13.27
CA SER A 266 12.59 0.36 14.29
C SER A 266 13.98 -0.26 14.53
N MET A 267 14.21 -1.53 14.13
CA MET A 267 15.52 -2.15 14.25
C MET A 267 16.45 -1.84 13.06
N GLY A 268 15.91 -1.36 11.94
CA GLY A 268 16.70 -1.05 10.75
C GLY A 268 17.50 0.24 10.89
N ASP A 269 18.77 0.23 10.51
CA ASP A 269 19.57 1.44 10.41
C ASP A 269 19.29 2.20 9.11
N ILE A 270 18.88 1.47 8.05
CA ILE A 270 18.37 1.99 6.79
C ILE A 270 17.24 1.07 6.31
N PHE A 271 16.10 1.64 5.95
CA PHE A 271 15.08 0.94 5.18
C PHE A 271 15.29 1.18 3.69
N VAL A 272 15.27 0.11 2.90
CA VAL A 272 15.43 0.19 1.44
C VAL A 272 14.21 -0.37 0.72
N THR A 273 13.68 0.37 -0.25
CA THR A 273 12.70 -0.11 -1.22
C THR A 273 13.09 0.37 -2.61
N TYR A 274 13.12 -0.54 -3.61
CA TYR A 274 13.78 -0.22 -4.86
C TYR A 274 12.94 -0.58 -6.09
N SER A 275 11.62 -0.36 -5.98
CA SER A 275 10.66 -0.63 -7.05
C SER A 275 10.98 0.16 -8.33
N TYR A 276 10.66 -0.42 -9.48
CA TYR A 276 10.77 0.25 -10.77
C TYR A 276 9.46 0.28 -11.57
N ALA A 277 8.36 -0.22 -10.98
CA ALA A 277 7.00 -0.17 -11.54
C ALA A 277 5.95 -0.36 -10.43
N SER A 278 4.70 -0.05 -10.75
CA SER A 278 3.49 -0.39 -9.97
C SER A 278 3.48 0.12 -8.51
N GLU A 279 3.97 1.33 -8.29
CA GLU A 279 3.86 2.02 -7.01
C GLU A 279 2.88 3.19 -7.14
N GLY A 280 1.76 3.09 -6.41
CA GLY A 280 0.77 4.16 -6.39
C GLY A 280 1.06 5.26 -5.38
N PHE A 281 1.58 4.89 -4.20
CA PHE A 281 1.85 5.81 -3.08
C PHE A 281 3.17 5.51 -2.37
N GLY A 282 3.39 4.24 -1.96
CA GLY A 282 4.55 3.84 -1.19
C GLY A 282 4.31 3.92 0.32
N LEU A 283 3.44 3.06 0.85
CA LEU A 283 3.17 2.99 2.29
C LEU A 283 4.41 2.58 3.08
N THR A 284 5.15 1.56 2.63
CA THR A 284 6.28 0.99 3.38
C THR A 284 7.39 1.99 3.71
N PRO A 285 7.83 2.91 2.82
CA PRO A 285 8.77 3.95 3.22
C PRO A 285 8.21 4.95 4.23
N ILE A 286 6.92 5.30 4.16
CA ILE A 286 6.28 6.19 5.15
C ILE A 286 6.18 5.48 6.52
N GLU A 287 5.83 4.19 6.54
CA GLU A 287 5.79 3.36 7.75
C GLU A 287 7.19 3.27 8.40
N ALA A 288 8.25 3.06 7.60
CA ALA A 288 9.63 3.04 8.08
C ALA A 288 10.05 4.38 8.70
N ILE A 289 9.76 5.49 8.03
CA ILE A 289 10.04 6.85 8.55
C ILE A 289 9.30 7.07 9.87
N ALA A 290 8.03 6.69 9.96
CA ALA A 290 7.25 6.83 11.19
C ALA A 290 7.85 6.03 12.35
N CYS A 291 8.49 4.90 12.07
CA CYS A 291 9.22 4.09 13.05
C CYS A 291 10.65 4.61 13.35
N GLY A 292 11.05 5.75 12.79
CA GLY A 292 12.35 6.36 13.03
C GLY A 292 13.48 5.84 12.16
N THR A 293 13.18 5.14 11.07
CA THR A 293 14.19 4.54 10.18
C THR A 293 14.34 5.35 8.90
N PRO A 294 15.56 5.84 8.59
CA PRO A 294 15.81 6.59 7.37
C PRO A 294 15.66 5.72 6.13
N VAL A 295 15.21 6.31 5.05
CA VAL A 295 14.80 5.59 3.84
C VAL A 295 15.71 5.90 2.66
N ILE A 296 16.12 4.85 1.96
CA ILE A 296 16.65 4.94 0.59
C ILE A 296 15.69 4.24 -0.35
N CYS A 297 15.24 4.92 -1.39
CA CYS A 297 14.32 4.30 -2.35
C CYS A 297 14.64 4.68 -3.80
N SER A 298 14.01 3.97 -4.74
CA SER A 298 14.13 4.32 -6.15
C SER A 298 13.47 5.67 -6.45
N SER A 299 14.03 6.42 -7.41
CA SER A 299 13.51 7.73 -7.82
C SER A 299 12.28 7.62 -8.74
N MET A 300 11.34 6.72 -8.42
CA MET A 300 10.05 6.63 -9.11
C MET A 300 9.21 7.88 -8.86
N VAL A 301 8.30 8.17 -9.80
CA VAL A 301 7.46 9.37 -9.74
C VAL A 301 6.64 9.42 -8.45
N ALA A 302 6.02 8.30 -8.06
CA ALA A 302 5.24 8.21 -6.82
C ALA A 302 6.11 8.53 -5.58
N TYR A 303 7.32 7.95 -5.49
CA TYR A 303 8.21 8.21 -4.36
C TYR A 303 8.73 9.64 -4.34
N ARG A 304 9.08 10.21 -5.50
CA ARG A 304 9.47 11.63 -5.60
C ARG A 304 8.36 12.57 -5.15
N GLU A 305 7.12 12.28 -5.51
CA GLU A 305 5.96 13.06 -5.10
C GLU A 305 5.73 12.97 -3.58
N VAL A 306 5.69 11.73 -3.07
CA VAL A 306 5.25 11.46 -1.71
C VAL A 306 6.34 11.72 -0.68
N LEU A 307 7.60 11.35 -0.97
CA LEU A 307 8.70 11.44 -0.01
C LEU A 307 9.52 12.73 -0.15
N LYS A 308 9.53 13.34 -1.35
CA LYS A 308 10.29 14.56 -1.64
C LYS A 308 11.77 14.42 -1.21
N ASP A 309 12.21 15.31 -0.34
CA ASP A 309 13.55 15.38 0.24
C ASP A 309 13.67 14.73 1.64
N HIS A 310 12.68 13.89 2.02
CA HIS A 310 12.64 13.16 3.29
C HIS A 310 13.14 11.71 3.15
N ALA A 311 13.63 11.35 1.97
CA ALA A 311 14.27 10.07 1.67
C ALA A 311 15.40 10.29 0.66
N ILE A 312 16.36 9.39 0.61
CA ILE A 312 17.39 9.38 -0.44
C ILE A 312 16.82 8.67 -1.65
N LEU A 313 16.84 9.35 -2.80
CA LEU A 313 16.29 8.86 -4.05
C LEU A 313 17.40 8.43 -5.01
N VAL A 314 17.41 7.17 -5.41
CA VAL A 314 18.38 6.58 -6.33
C VAL A 314 17.71 6.14 -7.63
N PRO A 315 18.28 6.40 -8.82
CA PRO A 315 17.73 5.91 -10.07
C PRO A 315 17.50 4.39 -10.04
N PRO A 316 16.35 3.87 -10.51
CA PRO A 316 16.09 2.43 -10.50
C PRO A 316 17.08 1.67 -11.38
N ARG A 317 17.32 0.39 -11.06
CA ARG A 317 18.25 -0.50 -11.78
C ARG A 317 19.70 -0.03 -11.80
N LYS A 318 20.12 0.68 -10.75
CA LYS A 318 21.50 1.17 -10.54
C LYS A 318 22.05 0.65 -9.19
N PRO A 319 22.28 -0.66 -9.03
CA PRO A 319 22.69 -1.24 -7.74
C PRO A 319 24.01 -0.69 -7.20
N LYS A 320 24.93 -0.25 -8.06
CA LYS A 320 26.19 0.42 -7.63
C LYS A 320 25.90 1.75 -6.93
N GLN A 321 25.06 2.61 -7.53
CA GLN A 321 24.67 3.88 -6.92
C GLN A 321 23.85 3.67 -5.63
N LEU A 322 23.02 2.63 -5.60
CA LEU A 322 22.32 2.26 -4.37
C LEU A 322 23.29 1.85 -3.27
N ALA A 323 24.33 1.08 -3.58
CA ALA A 323 25.37 0.70 -2.63
C ALA A 323 26.16 1.92 -2.12
N GLU A 324 26.51 2.86 -2.99
CA GLU A 324 27.20 4.11 -2.63
C GLU A 324 26.39 4.92 -1.61
N GLU A 325 25.06 5.07 -1.84
CA GLU A 325 24.21 5.81 -0.88
C GLU A 325 24.01 5.05 0.44
N ILE A 326 23.93 3.71 0.42
CA ILE A 326 23.90 2.89 1.63
C ILE A 326 25.18 3.11 2.45
N ILE A 327 26.35 3.03 1.82
CA ILE A 327 27.65 3.23 2.47
C ILE A 327 27.76 4.66 3.04
N ASN A 328 27.43 5.66 2.23
CA ASN A 328 27.47 7.06 2.62
C ASN A 328 26.58 7.35 3.83
N LEU A 329 25.37 6.80 3.86
CA LEU A 329 24.44 7.03 4.95
C LEU A 329 24.85 6.28 6.22
N LEU A 330 25.40 5.06 6.11
CA LEU A 330 25.90 4.30 7.27
C LEU A 330 27.17 4.90 7.88
N LYS A 331 28.05 5.51 7.06
CA LYS A 331 29.27 6.17 7.53
C LYS A 331 29.05 7.59 8.05
N ASN A 332 27.84 8.15 7.94
CA ASN A 332 27.54 9.54 8.32
C ASN A 332 26.33 9.62 9.27
N ASP A 333 26.61 9.48 10.57
CA ASP A 333 25.58 9.50 11.62
C ASP A 333 24.82 10.84 11.67
N SER A 334 25.50 11.96 11.49
CA SER A 334 24.87 13.28 11.48
C SER A 334 23.87 13.43 10.33
N LYS A 335 24.24 12.98 9.13
CA LYS A 335 23.32 12.97 7.97
C LYS A 335 22.13 12.07 8.22
N ARG A 336 22.36 10.89 8.82
CA ARG A 336 21.32 9.93 9.16
C ARG A 336 20.32 10.50 10.16
N GLN A 337 20.82 11.10 11.25
CA GLN A 337 20.01 11.70 12.28
C GLN A 337 19.18 12.88 11.76
N MET A 338 19.80 13.78 10.99
CA MET A 338 19.11 14.91 10.37
C MET A 338 17.98 14.44 9.42
N LEU A 339 18.20 13.37 8.65
CA LEU A 339 17.19 12.80 7.77
C LEU A 339 16.01 12.22 8.56
N ILE A 340 16.27 11.52 9.67
CA ILE A 340 15.25 10.97 10.57
C ILE A 340 14.38 12.10 11.13
N GLU A 341 14.98 13.11 11.76
CA GLU A 341 14.25 14.21 12.40
C GLU A 341 13.37 14.96 11.41
N LYS A 342 13.91 15.33 10.25
CA LYS A 342 13.17 15.98 9.18
C LYS A 342 12.00 15.13 8.68
N ALA A 343 12.21 13.83 8.55
CA ALA A 343 11.22 12.92 8.00
C ALA A 343 10.13 12.54 9.01
N GLN A 344 10.42 12.46 10.29
CA GLN A 344 9.42 12.19 11.32
C GLN A 344 8.37 13.30 11.43
N GLU A 345 8.76 14.58 11.35
CA GLU A 345 7.80 15.68 11.31
C GLU A 345 6.94 15.63 10.04
N PHE A 346 7.57 15.26 8.94
CA PHE A 346 6.91 15.15 7.65
C PHE A 346 5.78 14.11 7.64
N VAL A 347 5.94 12.93 8.28
CA VAL A 347 4.95 11.85 8.23
C VAL A 347 3.69 12.12 9.04
N LYS A 348 3.70 13.07 9.96
CA LYS A 348 2.54 13.47 10.77
C LYS A 348 1.33 13.92 9.94
N ARG A 349 1.53 14.26 8.67
CA ARG A 349 0.46 14.61 7.72
C ARG A 349 -0.28 13.40 7.12
N TYR A 350 0.25 12.20 7.29
CA TYR A 350 -0.33 10.99 6.71
C TYR A 350 -1.17 10.22 7.73
N THR A 351 -2.20 10.87 8.25
CA THR A 351 -3.13 10.32 9.24
C THR A 351 -4.50 10.03 8.65
N TRP A 352 -5.23 9.11 9.25
CA TRP A 352 -6.60 8.81 8.85
C TRP A 352 -7.55 9.98 9.07
N ASP A 353 -7.27 10.85 10.03
CA ASP A 353 -8.01 12.08 10.27
C ASP A 353 -7.92 13.03 9.06
N GLU A 354 -6.74 13.24 8.52
CA GLU A 354 -6.54 14.08 7.33
C GLU A 354 -7.20 13.49 6.06
N VAL A 355 -7.12 12.17 5.87
CA VAL A 355 -7.78 11.48 4.75
C VAL A 355 -9.30 11.54 4.92
N GLY A 356 -9.79 11.28 6.14
CA GLY A 356 -11.22 11.31 6.46
C GLY A 356 -11.85 12.67 6.23
N LYS A 357 -11.23 13.76 6.73
CA LYS A 357 -11.69 15.13 6.50
C LYS A 357 -11.82 15.48 5.01
N LYS A 358 -10.84 15.07 4.20
CA LYS A 358 -10.92 15.26 2.74
C LYS A 358 -12.07 14.48 2.11
N LEU A 359 -12.32 13.26 2.61
CA LEU A 359 -13.45 12.45 2.15
C LEU A 359 -14.78 13.05 2.59
N GLU A 360 -14.91 13.60 3.78
CA GLU A 360 -16.12 14.31 4.22
C GLU A 360 -16.49 15.45 3.27
N VAL A 361 -15.52 16.27 2.91
CA VAL A 361 -15.73 17.35 1.93
C VAL A 361 -16.21 16.79 0.58
N LEU A 362 -15.62 15.69 0.11
CA LEU A 362 -16.03 15.04 -1.12
C LEU A 362 -17.43 14.45 -1.01
N TYR A 363 -17.78 13.79 0.10
CA TYR A 363 -19.08 13.21 0.33
C TYR A 363 -20.18 14.27 0.43
N GLN A 364 -19.89 15.40 1.10
CA GLN A 364 -20.81 16.53 1.11
C GLN A 364 -21.07 17.08 -0.30
N LYS A 365 -20.00 17.25 -1.08
CA LYS A 365 -20.12 17.64 -2.50
C LYS A 365 -20.93 16.64 -3.32
N PHE A 366 -20.75 15.34 -3.05
CA PHE A 366 -21.48 14.28 -3.74
C PHE A 366 -22.98 14.35 -3.43
N ILE A 367 -23.36 14.55 -2.17
CA ILE A 367 -24.76 14.65 -1.72
C ILE A 367 -25.45 15.89 -2.31
N ASN A 368 -24.76 17.03 -2.29
CA ASN A 368 -25.30 18.28 -2.82
C ASN A 368 -25.50 18.26 -4.35
N ASN A 369 -24.90 17.32 -5.07
CA ASN A 369 -25.03 17.13 -6.51
C ASN A 369 -25.94 15.91 -6.90
N LYS A 370 -26.61 15.29 -5.92
CA LYS A 370 -27.66 14.29 -6.13
C LYS A 370 -28.96 14.93 -6.55
#